data_50eb2548d53c148d0a7b5a76b745ef16
#
_entry.id   50eb2548d53c148d0a7b5a76b745ef16
#
_cell.length_a   1.000
_cell.length_b   1.000
_cell.length_c   1.000
_cell.angle_alpha   90.00
_cell.angle_beta   90.00
_cell.angle_gamma   90.00
#
_symmetry.space_group_name_H-M   'P 1'
#
loop_
_entity.id
_entity.type
_entity.pdbx_description
1 polymer ?
#
loop_
_entity_poly.entity_id
_entity_poly.type
_entity_poly.pdbx_seq_one_letter_code
_entity_poly.pdbx_strand_id
1 'polypeptide(L)'
;MRVLGIESSCDETGVALYDSEKGLLAQALYSQIDLHTAYGGVVPELASRDHVRKLLPLIRQTLNESGIALHDINGVAYTSGPGLIGALMVGAATGRALAWALDVPAIAVHHMEGHLLAPLLEENPPEPPFVALLVSGGHTQLMKVNAIGDYALLGETLDDAAGEAFDKTAKLMGLPYPGGPQLAKLALKGRHGVFKFSRPMVNRPGLDFSFSGLKTQVLLAWQKSPQTEQDMADIALAFEQAVVDTLAIKCERAMQQESCKRLIVAGGVGANRYLRGQLQQRVAK
;
A
#
# COMPACT_ATOMS: atom_id res chain seq x y z
N MET A 1 -27.75 4.32 5.29
CA MET A 1 -27.50 3.31 4.23
C MET A 1 -26.33 2.45 4.65
N ARG A 2 -26.47 1.12 4.57
CA ARG A 2 -25.43 0.15 4.99
C ARG A 2 -24.82 -0.53 3.78
N VAL A 3 -23.51 -0.48 3.67
CA VAL A 3 -22.75 -1.06 2.54
C VAL A 3 -21.78 -2.09 3.07
N LEU A 4 -21.80 -3.29 2.50
CA LEU A 4 -20.82 -4.33 2.75
C LEU A 4 -19.67 -4.15 1.73
N GLY A 5 -18.46 -3.89 2.21
CA GLY A 5 -17.25 -3.79 1.39
C GLY A 5 -16.46 -5.09 1.39
N ILE A 6 -15.95 -5.49 0.23
CA ILE A 6 -15.15 -6.70 0.02
C ILE A 6 -13.85 -6.34 -0.71
N GLU A 7 -12.72 -6.66 -0.10
CA GLU A 7 -11.37 -6.52 -0.67
C GLU A 7 -10.70 -7.89 -0.77
N SER A 8 -10.21 -8.23 -1.97
CA SER A 8 -9.49 -9.48 -2.23
C SER A 8 -8.49 -9.35 -3.37
N SER A 9 -7.87 -8.18 -3.53
CA SER A 9 -7.06 -7.88 -4.73
C SER A 9 -5.70 -8.59 -4.77
N CYS A 10 -5.12 -8.95 -3.63
CA CYS A 10 -3.77 -9.53 -3.56
C CYS A 10 -3.67 -10.67 -2.52
N ASP A 11 -3.08 -10.42 -1.38
CA ASP A 11 -2.76 -11.42 -0.34
C ASP A 11 -3.44 -11.13 1.00
N GLU A 12 -4.42 -10.25 0.99
CA GLU A 12 -5.27 -9.96 2.15
C GLU A 12 -6.74 -10.05 1.77
N THR A 13 -7.54 -10.74 2.60
CA THR A 13 -8.99 -10.75 2.47
C THR A 13 -9.59 -9.80 3.49
N GLY A 14 -10.19 -8.72 3.01
CA GLY A 14 -10.83 -7.72 3.86
C GLY A 14 -12.35 -7.68 3.67
N VAL A 15 -13.08 -7.53 4.76
CA VAL A 15 -14.53 -7.28 4.76
C VAL A 15 -14.84 -6.18 5.75
N ALA A 16 -15.66 -5.23 5.36
CA ALA A 16 -16.10 -4.14 6.24
C ALA A 16 -17.59 -3.85 6.04
N LEU A 17 -18.24 -3.42 7.10
CA LEU A 17 -19.61 -2.90 7.05
C LEU A 17 -19.62 -1.44 7.46
N TYR A 18 -20.06 -0.58 6.56
CA TYR A 18 -20.14 0.86 6.74
C TYR A 18 -21.57 1.36 6.71
N ASP A 19 -21.93 2.23 7.62
CA ASP A 19 -23.22 2.91 7.69
C ASP A 19 -23.05 4.41 7.42
N SER A 20 -23.85 4.98 6.52
CA SER A 20 -23.71 6.40 6.12
C SER A 20 -23.93 7.39 7.27
N GLU A 21 -24.54 6.99 8.38
CA GLU A 21 -24.80 7.85 9.54
C GLU A 21 -23.86 7.54 10.70
N LYS A 22 -23.47 6.26 10.86
CA LYS A 22 -22.69 5.79 12.01
C LYS A 22 -21.22 5.53 11.70
N GLY A 23 -20.83 5.59 10.41
CA GLY A 23 -19.48 5.28 9.97
C GLY A 23 -19.19 3.78 9.90
N LEU A 24 -17.94 3.39 10.15
CA LEU A 24 -17.50 2.01 10.15
C LEU A 24 -18.09 1.25 11.34
N LEU A 25 -18.94 0.25 11.06
CA LEU A 25 -19.60 -0.55 12.10
C LEU A 25 -18.76 -1.75 12.54
N ALA A 26 -18.15 -2.45 11.61
CA ALA A 26 -17.25 -3.59 11.85
C ALA A 26 -16.36 -3.82 10.66
N GLN A 27 -15.21 -4.44 10.91
CA GLN A 27 -14.30 -4.90 9.86
C GLN A 27 -13.58 -6.18 10.29
N ALA A 28 -13.29 -7.04 9.33
CA ALA A 28 -12.48 -8.23 9.53
C ALA A 28 -11.43 -8.32 8.42
N LEU A 29 -10.19 -8.62 8.81
CA LEU A 29 -9.05 -8.76 7.90
C LEU A 29 -8.36 -10.09 8.16
N TYR A 30 -8.04 -10.80 7.09
CA TYR A 30 -7.20 -11.98 7.12
C TYR A 30 -6.03 -11.80 6.17
N SER A 31 -4.80 -11.91 6.70
CA SER A 31 -3.56 -11.82 5.91
C SER A 31 -3.03 -13.21 5.56
N GLN A 32 -2.56 -13.36 4.33
CA GLN A 32 -1.97 -14.59 3.79
C GLN A 32 -0.43 -14.58 3.87
N ILE A 33 0.18 -13.65 4.61
CA ILE A 33 1.65 -13.50 4.71
C ILE A 33 2.29 -14.84 5.09
N ASP A 34 1.76 -15.55 6.09
CA ASP A 34 2.30 -16.84 6.53
C ASP A 34 2.27 -17.89 5.42
N LEU A 35 1.19 -17.91 4.61
CA LEU A 35 1.05 -18.80 3.46
C LEU A 35 2.14 -18.55 2.41
N HIS A 36 2.47 -17.29 2.17
CA HIS A 36 3.39 -16.88 1.11
C HIS A 36 4.85 -16.80 1.54
N THR A 37 5.13 -16.79 2.84
CA THR A 37 6.49 -16.71 3.40
C THR A 37 7.39 -17.84 2.89
N ALA A 38 6.88 -19.06 2.80
CA ALA A 38 7.64 -20.22 2.31
C ALA A 38 8.09 -20.08 0.83
N TYR A 39 7.41 -19.21 0.07
CA TYR A 39 7.71 -18.97 -1.35
C TYR A 39 8.52 -17.69 -1.58
N GLY A 40 8.73 -16.90 -0.53
CA GLY A 40 9.45 -15.63 -0.61
C GLY A 40 8.72 -14.54 -1.41
N GLY A 41 7.38 -14.59 -1.46
CA GLY A 41 6.50 -13.65 -2.14
C GLY A 41 5.16 -14.27 -2.52
N VAL A 42 4.23 -13.46 -2.97
CA VAL A 42 2.85 -13.87 -3.27
C VAL A 42 2.79 -14.85 -4.44
N VAL A 43 2.11 -15.98 -4.25
CA VAL A 43 1.79 -16.97 -5.29
C VAL A 43 0.33 -16.80 -5.68
N PRO A 44 0.01 -16.29 -6.88
CA PRO A 44 -1.35 -15.87 -7.26
C PRO A 44 -2.42 -16.96 -7.13
N GLU A 45 -2.07 -18.20 -7.49
CA GLU A 45 -3.03 -19.31 -7.39
C GLU A 45 -3.35 -19.67 -5.94
N LEU A 46 -2.35 -19.66 -5.06
CA LEU A 46 -2.57 -19.93 -3.63
C LEU A 46 -3.41 -18.80 -3.01
N ALA A 47 -3.10 -17.56 -3.35
CA ALA A 47 -3.89 -16.41 -2.90
C ALA A 47 -5.36 -16.56 -3.27
N SER A 48 -5.66 -16.86 -4.53
CA SER A 48 -7.02 -17.04 -5.02
C SER A 48 -7.78 -18.14 -4.29
N ARG A 49 -7.15 -19.28 -4.07
CA ARG A 49 -7.73 -20.43 -3.36
C ARG A 49 -8.04 -20.10 -1.89
N ASP A 50 -7.15 -19.32 -1.27
CA ASP A 50 -7.35 -18.97 0.14
C ASP A 50 -8.43 -17.91 0.32
N HIS A 51 -8.58 -16.95 -0.61
CA HIS A 51 -9.72 -16.04 -0.63
C HIS A 51 -11.07 -16.79 -0.68
N VAL A 52 -11.18 -17.85 -1.49
CA VAL A 52 -12.39 -18.69 -1.53
C VAL A 52 -12.71 -19.28 -0.16
N ARG A 53 -11.72 -19.69 0.60
CA ARG A 53 -11.89 -20.29 1.94
C ARG A 53 -12.25 -19.26 3.00
N LYS A 54 -11.69 -18.04 2.90
CA LYS A 54 -11.73 -17.04 3.97
C LYS A 54 -12.87 -16.04 3.83
N LEU A 55 -13.28 -15.70 2.63
CA LEU A 55 -14.20 -14.59 2.39
C LEU A 55 -15.55 -14.77 3.08
N LEU A 56 -16.23 -15.91 2.92
CA LEU A 56 -17.52 -16.13 3.56
C LEU A 56 -17.47 -16.18 5.09
N PRO A 57 -16.47 -16.84 5.72
CA PRO A 57 -16.25 -16.72 7.17
C PRO A 57 -16.07 -15.29 7.65
N LEU A 58 -15.30 -14.46 6.94
CA LEU A 58 -15.07 -13.05 7.30
C LEU A 58 -16.36 -12.22 7.15
N ILE A 59 -17.15 -12.45 6.11
CA ILE A 59 -18.48 -11.80 5.97
C ILE A 59 -19.36 -12.11 7.17
N ARG A 60 -19.45 -13.38 7.58
CA ARG A 60 -20.23 -13.79 8.76
C ARG A 60 -19.70 -13.16 10.04
N GLN A 61 -18.38 -13.11 10.21
CA GLN A 61 -17.75 -12.48 11.37
C GLN A 61 -18.12 -10.98 11.42
N THR A 62 -17.95 -10.24 10.32
CA THR A 62 -18.26 -8.80 10.24
C THR A 62 -19.73 -8.52 10.57
N LEU A 63 -20.65 -9.33 10.07
CA LEU A 63 -22.08 -9.22 10.36
C LEU A 63 -22.37 -9.48 11.86
N ASN A 64 -21.79 -10.53 12.43
CA ASN A 64 -21.98 -10.87 13.84
C ASN A 64 -21.44 -9.77 14.76
N GLU A 65 -20.24 -9.24 14.47
CA GLU A 65 -19.60 -8.18 15.25
C GLU A 65 -20.37 -6.86 15.18
N SER A 66 -20.97 -6.56 14.02
CA SER A 66 -21.81 -5.35 13.85
C SER A 66 -23.21 -5.48 14.44
N GLY A 67 -23.68 -6.69 14.70
CA GLY A 67 -25.06 -6.96 15.08
C GLY A 67 -26.09 -6.70 13.97
N ILE A 68 -25.65 -6.57 12.72
CA ILE A 68 -26.50 -6.29 11.55
C ILE A 68 -26.85 -7.59 10.83
N ALA A 69 -28.12 -7.78 10.53
CA ALA A 69 -28.55 -8.92 9.77
C ALA A 69 -28.23 -8.74 8.26
N LEU A 70 -27.98 -9.85 7.57
CA LEU A 70 -27.63 -9.83 6.15
C LEU A 70 -28.66 -9.10 5.28
N HIS A 71 -29.95 -9.22 5.59
CA HIS A 71 -31.04 -8.57 4.85
C HIS A 71 -31.18 -7.07 5.12
N ASP A 72 -30.42 -6.52 6.10
CA ASP A 72 -30.39 -5.08 6.38
C ASP A 72 -29.32 -4.34 5.57
N ILE A 73 -28.55 -5.04 4.73
CA ILE A 73 -27.57 -4.46 3.81
C ILE A 73 -28.30 -3.79 2.65
N ASN A 74 -27.87 -2.59 2.28
CA ASN A 74 -28.49 -1.80 1.21
C ASN A 74 -27.64 -1.74 -0.06
N GLY A 75 -26.40 -2.26 -0.03
CA GLY A 75 -25.49 -2.32 -1.18
C GLY A 75 -24.24 -3.11 -0.87
N VAL A 76 -23.59 -3.61 -1.91
CA VAL A 76 -22.32 -4.32 -1.82
C VAL A 76 -21.28 -3.61 -2.68
N ALA A 77 -20.14 -3.24 -2.09
CA ALA A 77 -18.97 -2.74 -2.79
C ALA A 77 -17.90 -3.84 -2.86
N TYR A 78 -17.23 -3.98 -3.99
CA TYR A 78 -16.15 -4.97 -4.13
C TYR A 78 -15.01 -4.41 -4.98
N THR A 79 -13.78 -4.80 -4.66
CA THR A 79 -12.62 -4.40 -5.46
C THR A 79 -12.61 -5.11 -6.80
N SER A 80 -12.56 -4.30 -7.88
CA SER A 80 -12.59 -4.80 -9.26
C SER A 80 -11.24 -4.79 -9.95
N GLY A 81 -10.26 -4.10 -9.40
CA GLY A 81 -8.90 -3.97 -9.91
C GLY A 81 -8.22 -2.68 -9.45
N PRO A 82 -6.90 -2.55 -9.69
CA PRO A 82 -5.97 -3.60 -10.13
C PRO A 82 -5.71 -4.65 -9.05
N GLY A 83 -5.15 -5.80 -9.45
CA GLY A 83 -4.80 -6.89 -8.54
C GLY A 83 -4.60 -8.22 -9.27
N LEU A 84 -4.44 -9.29 -8.50
CA LEU A 84 -4.32 -10.65 -9.01
C LEU A 84 -5.68 -11.11 -9.53
N ILE A 85 -5.76 -11.47 -10.81
CA ILE A 85 -7.02 -11.75 -11.50
C ILE A 85 -7.89 -12.78 -10.79
N GLY A 86 -7.29 -13.90 -10.33
CA GLY A 86 -8.03 -14.94 -9.63
C GLY A 86 -8.54 -14.49 -8.25
N ALA A 87 -7.77 -13.68 -7.54
CA ALA A 87 -8.14 -13.10 -6.25
C ALA A 87 -9.31 -12.09 -6.42
N LEU A 88 -9.19 -11.17 -7.38
CA LEU A 88 -10.25 -10.22 -7.74
C LEU A 88 -11.56 -10.92 -8.13
N MET A 89 -11.47 -12.03 -8.90
CA MET A 89 -12.63 -12.80 -9.31
C MET A 89 -13.40 -13.37 -8.11
N VAL A 90 -12.74 -13.80 -7.05
CA VAL A 90 -13.39 -14.33 -5.84
C VAL A 90 -14.23 -13.24 -5.16
N GLY A 91 -13.65 -12.07 -4.91
CA GLY A 91 -14.37 -10.95 -4.31
C GLY A 91 -15.52 -10.44 -5.18
N ALA A 92 -15.27 -10.25 -6.48
CA ALA A 92 -16.27 -9.77 -7.42
C ALA A 92 -17.45 -10.76 -7.60
N ALA A 93 -17.14 -12.05 -7.76
CA ALA A 93 -18.19 -13.07 -7.88
C ALA A 93 -19.05 -13.17 -6.62
N THR A 94 -18.41 -13.20 -5.44
CA THR A 94 -19.12 -13.25 -4.16
C THR A 94 -19.94 -11.98 -3.93
N GLY A 95 -19.36 -10.80 -4.14
CA GLY A 95 -20.04 -9.53 -3.93
C GLY A 95 -21.24 -9.35 -4.84
N ARG A 96 -21.12 -9.69 -6.12
CA ARG A 96 -22.22 -9.62 -7.09
C ARG A 96 -23.30 -10.66 -6.80
N ALA A 97 -22.93 -11.88 -6.41
CA ALA A 97 -23.90 -12.91 -6.04
C ALA A 97 -24.71 -12.52 -4.80
N LEU A 98 -24.04 -11.94 -3.78
CA LEU A 98 -24.71 -11.42 -2.60
C LEU A 98 -25.67 -10.27 -2.93
N ALA A 99 -25.22 -9.30 -3.72
CA ALA A 99 -26.03 -8.17 -4.13
C ALA A 99 -27.27 -8.64 -4.90
N TRP A 100 -27.09 -9.60 -5.82
CA TRP A 100 -28.22 -10.20 -6.57
C TRP A 100 -29.21 -10.94 -5.65
N ALA A 101 -28.70 -11.73 -4.71
CA ALA A 101 -29.54 -12.48 -3.79
C ALA A 101 -30.33 -11.60 -2.80
N LEU A 102 -29.79 -10.42 -2.47
CA LEU A 102 -30.41 -9.44 -1.57
C LEU A 102 -31.25 -8.39 -2.32
N ASP A 103 -31.26 -8.43 -3.65
CA ASP A 103 -31.89 -7.42 -4.50
C ASP A 103 -31.43 -5.99 -4.19
N VAL A 104 -30.10 -5.83 -4.03
CA VAL A 104 -29.45 -4.54 -3.75
C VAL A 104 -28.38 -4.22 -4.80
N PRO A 105 -28.01 -2.93 -4.99
CA PRO A 105 -26.97 -2.57 -5.93
C PRO A 105 -25.60 -3.13 -5.55
N ALA A 106 -24.78 -3.46 -6.58
CA ALA A 106 -23.37 -3.79 -6.46
C ALA A 106 -22.53 -2.71 -7.14
N ILE A 107 -21.47 -2.24 -6.47
CA ILE A 107 -20.55 -1.27 -7.01
C ILE A 107 -19.13 -1.85 -7.09
N ALA A 108 -18.51 -1.69 -8.26
CA ALA A 108 -17.12 -2.03 -8.50
C ALA A 108 -16.23 -0.85 -8.10
N VAL A 109 -15.28 -1.08 -7.18
CA VAL A 109 -14.38 -0.05 -6.66
C VAL A 109 -12.96 -0.32 -7.14
N HIS A 110 -12.27 0.72 -7.54
CA HIS A 110 -10.86 0.64 -7.91
C HIS A 110 -10.00 0.51 -6.64
N HIS A 111 -9.10 -0.48 -6.59
CA HIS A 111 -8.26 -0.75 -5.40
C HIS A 111 -7.50 0.50 -4.91
N MET A 112 -6.91 1.26 -5.83
CA MET A 112 -6.17 2.48 -5.47
C MET A 112 -7.09 3.58 -4.94
N GLU A 113 -8.34 3.64 -5.38
CA GLU A 113 -9.35 4.55 -4.82
C GLU A 113 -9.66 4.19 -3.37
N GLY A 114 -9.74 2.90 -3.05
CA GLY A 114 -9.86 2.44 -1.66
C GLY A 114 -8.73 2.98 -0.77
N HIS A 115 -7.50 2.98 -1.26
CA HIS A 115 -6.37 3.58 -0.54
C HIS A 115 -6.49 5.11 -0.41
N LEU A 116 -6.98 5.81 -1.44
CA LEU A 116 -7.18 7.26 -1.40
C LEU A 116 -8.27 7.66 -0.41
N LEU A 117 -9.30 6.84 -0.28
CA LEU A 117 -10.47 7.13 0.55
C LEU A 117 -10.31 6.62 2.00
N ALA A 118 -9.40 5.68 2.26
CA ALA A 118 -9.18 5.14 3.61
C ALA A 118 -8.94 6.22 4.68
N PRO A 119 -8.16 7.30 4.43
CA PRO A 119 -7.98 8.38 5.39
C PRO A 119 -9.26 9.17 5.72
N LEU A 120 -10.31 9.06 4.90
CA LEU A 120 -11.62 9.68 5.18
C LEU A 120 -12.40 8.95 6.28
N LEU A 121 -11.94 7.77 6.71
CA LEU A 121 -12.50 7.03 7.84
C LEU A 121 -11.91 7.44 9.19
N GLU A 122 -10.90 8.31 9.20
CA GLU A 122 -10.30 8.84 10.43
C GLU A 122 -11.26 9.77 11.17
N GLU A 123 -11.03 9.98 12.47
CA GLU A 123 -11.84 10.87 13.32
C GLU A 123 -11.87 12.31 12.79
N ASN A 124 -10.75 12.77 12.23
CA ASN A 124 -10.60 14.08 11.58
C ASN A 124 -10.20 13.89 10.12
N PRO A 125 -11.15 13.57 9.22
CA PRO A 125 -10.87 13.24 7.85
C PRO A 125 -10.25 14.43 7.10
N PRO A 126 -9.27 14.18 6.23
CA PRO A 126 -8.71 15.25 5.41
C PRO A 126 -9.73 15.72 4.37
N GLU A 127 -9.95 17.02 4.29
CA GLU A 127 -10.80 17.60 3.24
C GLU A 127 -10.02 17.80 1.94
N PRO A 128 -10.57 17.41 0.78
CA PRO A 128 -10.00 17.76 -0.51
C PRO A 128 -9.99 19.31 -0.73
N PRO A 129 -9.07 19.85 -1.58
CA PRO A 129 -8.07 19.11 -2.31
C PRO A 129 -6.83 18.74 -1.48
N PHE A 130 -6.21 17.61 -1.80
CA PHE A 130 -4.94 17.18 -1.23
C PHE A 130 -4.09 16.39 -2.25
N VAL A 131 -2.77 16.33 -2.01
CA VAL A 131 -1.88 15.42 -2.71
C VAL A 131 -1.80 14.11 -1.91
N ALA A 132 -1.89 12.97 -2.57
CA ALA A 132 -1.73 11.66 -1.96
C ALA A 132 -0.49 10.95 -2.51
N LEU A 133 0.36 10.44 -1.63
CA LEU A 133 1.38 9.46 -1.94
C LEU A 133 0.83 8.07 -1.64
N LEU A 134 0.51 7.32 -2.69
CA LEU A 134 0.15 5.91 -2.60
C LEU A 134 1.43 5.07 -2.74
N VAL A 135 1.84 4.41 -1.66
CA VAL A 135 3.11 3.69 -1.61
C VAL A 135 2.96 2.33 -0.94
N SER A 136 2.95 1.27 -1.74
CA SER A 136 2.72 -0.11 -1.32
C SER A 136 3.77 -1.07 -1.89
N GLY A 137 3.57 -2.37 -1.70
CA GLY A 137 4.37 -3.42 -2.35
C GLY A 137 4.28 -3.41 -3.87
N GLY A 138 3.10 -3.09 -4.42
CA GLY A 138 2.87 -3.13 -5.87
C GLY A 138 2.74 -1.76 -6.55
N HIS A 139 2.57 -0.68 -5.80
CA HIS A 139 2.28 0.63 -6.37
C HIS A 139 3.11 1.74 -5.72
N THR A 140 3.50 2.72 -6.54
CA THR A 140 4.06 3.99 -6.08
C THR A 140 3.55 5.09 -7.00
N GLN A 141 2.61 5.89 -6.49
CA GLN A 141 1.92 6.91 -7.26
C GLN A 141 1.75 8.19 -6.45
N LEU A 142 1.85 9.33 -7.11
CA LEU A 142 1.42 10.64 -6.62
C LEU A 142 0.13 11.02 -7.31
N MET A 143 -0.90 11.29 -6.52
CA MET A 143 -2.23 11.64 -6.99
C MET A 143 -2.64 13.00 -6.43
N LYS A 144 -3.34 13.81 -7.22
CA LYS A 144 -4.14 14.93 -6.71
C LYS A 144 -5.57 14.46 -6.54
N VAL A 145 -6.11 14.67 -5.38
CA VAL A 145 -7.52 14.42 -5.06
C VAL A 145 -8.23 15.77 -5.00
N ASN A 146 -9.02 16.09 -6.00
CA ASN A 146 -9.82 17.33 -6.04
C ASN A 146 -11.14 17.15 -5.28
N ALA A 147 -11.76 15.97 -5.43
CA ALA A 147 -12.96 15.52 -4.73
C ALA A 147 -13.04 14.00 -4.81
N ILE A 148 -14.00 13.37 -4.14
CA ILE A 148 -14.31 11.94 -4.30
C ILE A 148 -14.76 11.72 -5.76
N GLY A 149 -14.08 10.79 -6.44
CA GLY A 149 -14.30 10.50 -7.87
C GLY A 149 -13.57 11.42 -8.85
N ASP A 150 -12.86 12.44 -8.37
CA ASP A 150 -12.06 13.37 -9.21
C ASP A 150 -10.59 13.33 -8.79
N TYR A 151 -9.82 12.52 -9.50
CA TYR A 151 -8.41 12.23 -9.23
C TYR A 151 -7.55 12.52 -10.46
N ALA A 152 -6.39 13.13 -10.24
CA ALA A 152 -5.38 13.31 -11.27
C ALA A 152 -4.09 12.59 -10.89
N LEU A 153 -3.58 11.73 -11.76
CA LEU A 153 -2.26 11.12 -11.61
C LEU A 153 -1.21 12.19 -11.92
N LEU A 154 -0.34 12.48 -10.95
CA LEU A 154 0.74 13.44 -11.07
C LEU A 154 2.06 12.80 -11.48
N GLY A 155 2.29 11.56 -11.04
CA GLY A 155 3.45 10.77 -11.37
C GLY A 155 3.37 9.37 -10.75
N GLU A 156 4.08 8.43 -11.35
CA GLU A 156 4.12 7.04 -10.89
C GLU A 156 5.49 6.40 -11.07
N THR A 157 5.68 5.21 -10.54
CA THR A 157 6.91 4.47 -10.81
C THR A 157 6.93 3.92 -12.23
N LEU A 158 8.06 4.07 -12.91
CA LEU A 158 8.29 3.56 -14.25
C LEU A 158 8.81 2.10 -14.26
N ASP A 159 9.13 1.58 -13.09
CA ASP A 159 9.67 0.23 -12.91
C ASP A 159 9.20 -0.38 -11.58
N ASP A 160 10.10 -0.79 -10.68
CA ASP A 160 9.71 -1.36 -9.39
C ASP A 160 8.95 -0.34 -8.52
N ALA A 161 7.91 -0.78 -7.82
CA ALA A 161 7.33 -0.01 -6.73
C ALA A 161 8.32 0.11 -5.56
N ALA A 162 8.16 1.14 -4.73
CA ALA A 162 9.05 1.36 -3.59
C ALA A 162 9.06 0.14 -2.64
N GLY A 163 7.90 -0.42 -2.30
CA GLY A 163 7.82 -1.61 -1.44
C GLY A 163 8.46 -2.84 -2.10
N GLU A 164 8.25 -3.04 -3.39
CA GLU A 164 8.90 -4.09 -4.17
C GLU A 164 10.43 -3.94 -4.16
N ALA A 165 10.95 -2.70 -4.27
CA ALA A 165 12.38 -2.43 -4.16
C ALA A 165 12.92 -2.76 -2.77
N PHE A 166 12.17 -2.50 -1.69
CA PHE A 166 12.49 -2.94 -0.33
C PHE A 166 12.55 -4.46 -0.23
N ASP A 167 11.53 -5.18 -0.71
CA ASP A 167 11.45 -6.63 -0.62
C ASP A 167 12.54 -7.33 -1.46
N LYS A 168 12.78 -6.85 -2.68
CA LYS A 168 13.86 -7.37 -3.54
C LYS A 168 15.24 -7.14 -2.92
N THR A 169 15.45 -5.99 -2.29
CA THR A 169 16.71 -5.65 -1.61
C THR A 169 16.89 -6.49 -0.36
N ALA A 170 15.88 -6.65 0.46
CA ALA A 170 15.89 -7.51 1.63
C ALA A 170 16.19 -8.97 1.26
N LYS A 171 15.55 -9.51 0.23
CA LYS A 171 15.80 -10.85 -0.29
C LYS A 171 17.24 -11.04 -0.75
N LEU A 172 17.82 -10.03 -1.44
CA LEU A 172 19.22 -10.04 -1.87
C LEU A 172 20.17 -10.09 -0.67
N MET A 173 19.81 -9.47 0.45
CA MET A 173 20.57 -9.46 1.69
C MET A 173 20.28 -10.67 2.61
N GLY A 174 19.47 -11.64 2.16
CA GLY A 174 19.12 -12.82 2.94
C GLY A 174 18.13 -12.57 4.08
N LEU A 175 17.43 -11.45 4.08
CA LEU A 175 16.40 -11.11 5.08
C LEU A 175 15.08 -11.83 4.77
N PRO A 176 14.27 -12.18 5.80
CA PRO A 176 13.01 -12.85 5.62
C PRO A 176 11.93 -11.94 5.01
N TYR A 177 10.91 -12.56 4.41
CA TYR A 177 9.71 -11.87 3.91
C TYR A 177 8.69 -11.64 5.05
N PRO A 178 7.96 -10.50 5.08
CA PRO A 178 8.11 -9.33 4.21
C PRO A 178 9.40 -8.55 4.50
N GLY A 179 10.11 -8.18 3.44
CA GLY A 179 11.46 -7.62 3.54
C GLY A 179 11.53 -6.18 4.03
N GLY A 180 10.52 -5.36 3.68
CA GLY A 180 10.51 -3.94 4.01
C GLY A 180 10.68 -3.64 5.51
N PRO A 181 9.86 -4.22 6.41
CA PRO A 181 10.00 -4.04 7.85
C PRO A 181 11.34 -4.54 8.40
N GLN A 182 11.88 -5.64 7.86
CA GLN A 182 13.15 -6.20 8.30
C GLN A 182 14.32 -5.30 7.90
N LEU A 183 14.29 -4.77 6.67
CA LEU A 183 15.31 -3.85 6.18
C LEU A 183 15.27 -2.52 6.96
N ALA A 184 14.08 -1.96 7.22
CA ALA A 184 13.92 -0.76 8.02
C ALA A 184 14.43 -0.95 9.46
N LYS A 185 14.17 -2.11 10.08
CA LYS A 185 14.70 -2.46 11.41
C LYS A 185 16.22 -2.57 11.41
N LEU A 186 16.81 -3.14 10.35
CA LEU A 186 18.25 -3.26 10.20
C LEU A 186 18.90 -1.89 9.97
N ALA A 187 18.28 -1.01 9.18
CA ALA A 187 18.73 0.35 8.92
C ALA A 187 18.93 1.19 10.19
N LEU A 188 18.13 0.93 11.26
CA LEU A 188 18.31 1.62 12.54
C LEU A 188 19.68 1.39 13.20
N LYS A 189 20.40 0.33 12.81
CA LYS A 189 21.75 0.00 13.31
C LYS A 189 22.85 0.52 12.39
N GLY A 190 22.47 1.08 11.23
CA GLY A 190 23.41 1.58 10.22
C GLY A 190 24.06 2.90 10.63
N ARG A 191 25.27 3.13 10.12
CA ARG A 191 26.02 4.37 10.28
C ARG A 191 25.84 5.25 9.06
N HIS A 192 25.53 6.52 9.28
CA HIS A 192 25.34 7.49 8.20
C HIS A 192 26.62 7.74 7.41
N GLY A 193 26.49 7.86 6.09
CA GLY A 193 27.58 8.31 5.21
C GLY A 193 28.59 7.23 4.79
N VAL A 194 28.47 5.99 5.28
CA VAL A 194 29.38 4.88 4.91
C VAL A 194 29.13 4.46 3.46
N PHE A 195 27.86 4.30 3.08
CA PHE A 195 27.44 4.06 1.70
C PHE A 195 26.59 5.21 1.19
N LYS A 196 26.61 5.42 -0.13
CA LYS A 196 25.81 6.45 -0.78
C LYS A 196 25.24 5.90 -2.09
N PHE A 197 23.91 5.82 -2.16
CA PHE A 197 23.21 5.43 -3.37
C PHE A 197 22.61 6.65 -4.09
N SER A 198 22.38 6.52 -5.38
CA SER A 198 21.73 7.57 -6.16
C SER A 198 20.28 7.79 -5.69
N ARG A 199 19.73 8.96 -6.01
CA ARG A 199 18.30 9.27 -5.87
C ARG A 199 17.73 9.31 -7.29
N PRO A 200 17.20 8.18 -7.79
CA PRO A 200 16.79 8.12 -9.20
C PRO A 200 15.71 9.15 -9.51
N MET A 201 15.71 9.65 -10.74
CA MET A 201 14.72 10.60 -11.27
C MET A 201 14.61 11.96 -10.55
N VAL A 202 15.32 12.20 -9.45
CA VAL A 202 15.21 13.46 -8.68
C VAL A 202 15.68 14.66 -9.47
N ASN A 203 16.74 14.52 -10.30
CA ASN A 203 17.25 15.60 -11.14
C ASN A 203 16.54 15.73 -12.49
N ARG A 204 15.55 14.88 -12.77
CA ARG A 204 14.73 14.98 -13.99
C ARG A 204 13.46 15.80 -13.72
N PRO A 205 12.95 16.50 -14.73
CA PRO A 205 11.64 17.13 -14.62
C PRO A 205 10.55 16.07 -14.42
N GLY A 206 9.38 16.52 -13.91
CA GLY A 206 8.24 15.64 -13.64
C GLY A 206 8.32 14.94 -12.29
N LEU A 207 7.30 14.12 -12.02
CA LEU A 207 7.03 13.53 -10.71
C LEU A 207 7.16 12.02 -10.67
N ASP A 208 7.55 11.39 -11.79
CA ASP A 208 7.74 9.94 -11.88
C ASP A 208 8.91 9.45 -11.03
N PHE A 209 8.81 8.19 -10.63
CA PHE A 209 9.79 7.49 -9.83
C PHE A 209 10.48 6.37 -10.61
N SER A 210 11.60 5.87 -10.09
CA SER A 210 12.27 4.66 -10.52
C SER A 210 13.09 4.12 -9.36
N PHE A 211 13.00 2.82 -9.09
CA PHE A 211 13.70 2.19 -7.97
C PHE A 211 14.49 0.94 -8.36
N SER A 212 14.25 0.34 -9.55
CA SER A 212 14.90 -0.91 -9.98
C SER A 212 16.43 -0.84 -9.97
N GLY A 213 17.00 0.33 -10.32
CA GLY A 213 18.44 0.55 -10.32
C GLY A 213 19.11 0.54 -8.94
N LEU A 214 18.36 0.78 -7.87
CA LEU A 214 18.88 0.76 -6.50
C LEU A 214 19.28 -0.66 -6.07
N LYS A 215 18.53 -1.69 -6.46
CA LYS A 215 18.88 -3.08 -6.20
C LYS A 215 20.27 -3.43 -6.72
N THR A 216 20.60 -3.00 -7.94
CA THR A 216 21.93 -3.25 -8.53
C THR A 216 23.03 -2.50 -7.75
N GLN A 217 22.78 -1.27 -7.33
CA GLN A 217 23.73 -0.52 -6.51
C GLN A 217 24.00 -1.19 -5.16
N VAL A 218 22.94 -1.71 -4.50
CA VAL A 218 23.05 -2.50 -3.26
C VAL A 218 23.87 -3.76 -3.49
N LEU A 219 23.60 -4.53 -4.55
CA LEU A 219 24.34 -5.73 -4.87
C LEU A 219 25.83 -5.46 -5.04
N LEU A 220 26.18 -4.44 -5.81
CA LEU A 220 27.56 -4.05 -6.04
C LEU A 220 28.26 -3.55 -4.77
N ALA A 221 27.56 -2.80 -3.93
CA ALA A 221 28.08 -2.35 -2.64
C ALA A 221 28.32 -3.55 -1.70
N TRP A 222 27.37 -4.47 -1.62
CA TRP A 222 27.50 -5.69 -0.82
C TRP A 222 28.67 -6.55 -1.26
N GLN A 223 28.81 -6.78 -2.57
CA GLN A 223 29.94 -7.58 -3.13
C GLN A 223 31.32 -6.95 -2.87
N LYS A 224 31.40 -5.63 -2.78
CA LYS A 224 32.65 -4.90 -2.54
C LYS A 224 32.97 -4.67 -1.06
N SER A 225 31.99 -4.90 -0.18
CA SER A 225 32.17 -4.77 1.26
C SER A 225 32.75 -6.05 1.89
N PRO A 226 33.28 -5.98 3.11
CA PRO A 226 33.68 -7.15 3.89
C PRO A 226 32.50 -8.10 4.24
N GLN A 227 31.27 -7.72 3.92
CA GLN A 227 30.04 -8.49 4.13
C GLN A 227 29.77 -8.83 5.61
N THR A 228 30.10 -7.91 6.50
CA THR A 228 29.80 -8.01 7.92
C THR A 228 28.35 -7.63 8.21
N GLU A 229 27.85 -7.98 9.40
CA GLU A 229 26.53 -7.52 9.86
C GLU A 229 26.42 -5.98 9.91
N GLN A 230 27.54 -5.30 10.22
CA GLN A 230 27.57 -3.85 10.22
C GLN A 230 27.49 -3.28 8.79
N ASP A 231 28.19 -3.87 7.81
CA ASP A 231 28.06 -3.47 6.42
C ASP A 231 26.64 -3.65 5.91
N MET A 232 25.98 -4.73 6.33
CA MET A 232 24.58 -4.99 6.00
C MET A 232 23.66 -3.89 6.54
N ALA A 233 23.88 -3.45 7.79
CA ALA A 233 23.11 -2.37 8.41
C ALA A 233 23.40 -1.01 7.74
N ASP A 234 24.66 -0.71 7.42
CA ASP A 234 25.07 0.52 6.75
C ASP A 234 24.49 0.62 5.33
N ILE A 235 24.44 -0.49 4.59
CA ILE A 235 23.82 -0.59 3.27
C ILE A 235 22.31 -0.44 3.37
N ALA A 236 21.66 -1.10 4.34
CA ALA A 236 20.22 -0.98 4.57
C ALA A 236 19.82 0.47 4.84
N LEU A 237 20.56 1.17 5.70
CA LEU A 237 20.33 2.60 5.97
C LEU A 237 20.49 3.46 4.72
N ALA A 238 21.57 3.27 3.96
CA ALA A 238 21.82 4.05 2.75
C ALA A 238 20.75 3.81 1.67
N PHE A 239 20.25 2.57 1.55
CA PHE A 239 19.15 2.22 0.65
C PHE A 239 17.84 2.90 1.11
N GLU A 240 17.45 2.74 2.38
CA GLU A 240 16.26 3.40 2.93
C GLU A 240 16.30 4.90 2.70
N GLN A 241 17.43 5.55 2.98
CA GLN A 241 17.61 6.97 2.72
C GLN A 241 17.42 7.33 1.24
N ALA A 242 17.94 6.52 0.31
CA ALA A 242 17.82 6.79 -1.11
C ALA A 242 16.37 6.72 -1.59
N VAL A 243 15.61 5.73 -1.13
CA VAL A 243 14.17 5.59 -1.45
C VAL A 243 13.37 6.73 -0.83
N VAL A 244 13.55 6.96 0.47
CA VAL A 244 12.79 7.97 1.21
C VAL A 244 13.07 9.38 0.72
N ASP A 245 14.35 9.74 0.46
CA ASP A 245 14.69 11.04 -0.11
C ASP A 245 14.01 11.25 -1.47
N THR A 246 14.01 10.21 -2.32
CA THR A 246 13.36 10.27 -3.65
C THR A 246 11.86 10.52 -3.51
N LEU A 247 11.17 9.77 -2.64
CA LEU A 247 9.75 9.96 -2.36
C LEU A 247 9.47 11.37 -1.80
N ALA A 248 10.22 11.80 -0.78
CA ALA A 248 9.98 13.06 -0.10
C ALA A 248 10.22 14.28 -1.01
N ILE A 249 11.27 14.27 -1.83
CA ILE A 249 11.56 15.35 -2.80
C ILE A 249 10.44 15.46 -3.84
N LYS A 250 9.93 14.32 -4.35
CA LYS A 250 8.85 14.33 -5.34
C LYS A 250 7.51 14.74 -4.72
N CYS A 251 7.23 14.35 -3.47
CA CYS A 251 6.05 14.83 -2.74
C CYS A 251 6.09 16.35 -2.54
N GLU A 252 7.21 16.90 -2.07
CA GLU A 252 7.39 18.34 -1.90
C GLU A 252 7.17 19.08 -3.23
N ARG A 253 7.75 18.58 -4.31
CA ARG A 253 7.58 19.14 -5.66
C ARG A 253 6.14 19.07 -6.15
N ALA A 254 5.44 17.95 -5.92
CA ALA A 254 4.04 17.79 -6.27
C ALA A 254 3.15 18.80 -5.51
N MET A 255 3.39 18.98 -4.21
CA MET A 255 2.65 19.94 -3.41
C MET A 255 2.87 21.38 -3.88
N GLN A 256 4.10 21.74 -4.25
CA GLN A 256 4.42 23.05 -4.81
C GLN A 256 3.75 23.28 -6.17
N GLN A 257 3.86 22.28 -7.08
CA GLN A 257 3.26 22.34 -8.42
C GLN A 257 1.73 22.52 -8.34
N GLU A 258 1.08 21.78 -7.45
CA GLU A 258 -0.38 21.81 -7.29
C GLU A 258 -0.87 22.88 -6.31
N SER A 259 0.04 23.69 -5.75
CA SER A 259 -0.27 24.67 -4.71
C SER A 259 -1.09 24.10 -3.55
N CYS A 260 -0.83 22.83 -3.21
CA CYS A 260 -1.56 22.08 -2.22
C CYS A 260 -0.80 22.04 -0.89
N LYS A 261 -1.51 22.25 0.23
CA LYS A 261 -0.92 22.30 1.58
C LYS A 261 -1.07 21.00 2.36
N ARG A 262 -1.80 20.01 1.83
CA ARG A 262 -2.07 18.73 2.50
C ARG A 262 -1.43 17.61 1.72
N LEU A 263 -0.67 16.77 2.43
CA LEU A 263 -0.12 15.51 1.91
C LEU A 263 -0.68 14.35 2.71
N ILE A 264 -1.28 13.41 2.02
CA ILE A 264 -1.76 12.14 2.58
C ILE A 264 -0.80 11.03 2.14
N VAL A 265 -0.49 10.11 3.05
CA VAL A 265 0.34 8.95 2.74
C VAL A 265 -0.48 7.69 3.01
N ALA A 266 -0.69 6.89 1.99
CA ALA A 266 -1.43 5.64 2.06
C ALA A 266 -0.64 4.47 1.46
N GLY A 267 -1.00 3.24 1.88
CA GLY A 267 -0.29 2.02 1.52
C GLY A 267 0.75 1.58 2.54
N GLY A 268 1.14 0.29 2.48
CA GLY A 268 1.96 -0.37 3.51
C GLY A 268 3.32 0.27 3.77
N VAL A 269 3.99 0.82 2.75
CA VAL A 269 5.27 1.54 2.93
C VAL A 269 5.08 2.85 3.70
N GLY A 270 3.87 3.42 3.71
CA GLY A 270 3.51 4.57 4.55
C GLY A 270 3.68 4.33 6.06
N ALA A 271 3.77 3.08 6.51
CA ALA A 271 4.12 2.73 7.90
C ALA A 271 5.60 2.94 8.24
N ASN A 272 6.48 3.15 7.25
CA ASN A 272 7.89 3.39 7.46
C ASN A 272 8.12 4.70 8.25
N ARG A 273 8.72 4.58 9.44
CA ARG A 273 8.90 5.73 10.35
C ARG A 273 9.86 6.77 9.81
N TYR A 274 10.91 6.34 9.09
CA TYR A 274 11.87 7.26 8.50
C TYR A 274 11.22 8.10 7.39
N LEU A 275 10.38 7.47 6.54
CA LEU A 275 9.59 8.18 5.53
C LEU A 275 8.67 9.23 6.17
N ARG A 276 7.91 8.86 7.20
CA ARG A 276 7.02 9.79 7.90
C ARG A 276 7.77 10.98 8.49
N GLY A 277 8.90 10.72 9.15
CA GLY A 277 9.73 11.79 9.71
C GLY A 277 10.29 12.75 8.66
N GLN A 278 10.76 12.23 7.53
CA GLN A 278 11.27 13.05 6.42
C GLN A 278 10.18 13.88 5.75
N LEU A 279 9.00 13.31 5.55
CA LEU A 279 7.86 14.03 4.99
C LEU A 279 7.39 15.15 5.93
N GLN A 280 7.25 14.87 7.24
CA GLN A 280 6.89 15.90 8.22
C GLN A 280 7.87 17.07 8.24
N GLN A 281 9.18 16.81 8.19
CA GLN A 281 10.20 17.86 8.17
C GLN A 281 10.15 18.72 6.91
N ARG A 282 9.78 18.17 5.76
CA ARG A 282 9.73 18.87 4.46
C ARG A 282 8.41 19.59 4.22
N VAL A 283 7.31 19.00 4.66
CA VAL A 283 5.95 19.51 4.39
C VAL A 283 5.50 20.52 5.46
N ALA A 284 6.07 20.50 6.67
CA ALA A 284 5.76 21.44 7.74
C ALA A 284 6.40 22.84 7.55
N LYS A 285 7.13 23.05 6.45
CA LYS A 285 7.72 24.36 6.07
C LYS A 285 6.77 25.12 5.14
#